data_6853ca59acaa7be4227ec0c90257050c
#
_entry.id   6853ca59acaa7be4227ec0c90257050c
#
_cell.length_a   1.000
_cell.length_b   1.000
_cell.length_c   1.000
_cell.angle_alpha   90.00
_cell.angle_beta   90.00
_cell.angle_gamma   90.00
#
_symmetry.space_group_name_H-M   'P 1'
#
loop_
_entity.id
_entity.type
_entity.pdbx_description
1 polymer ?
#
loop_
_entity_poly.entity_id
_entity_poly.type
_entity_poly.pdbx_seq_one_letter_code
_entity_poly.pdbx_strand_id
1 'polypeptide(L)'
;TIVHKANILKLLTGLFLEEGRKVAEEYKGRIAFNERIVDACAMQLVINPWQFDVVVTTNLFGDILSDLTAGLVGGLGMAPGANIGEKAAVFEAVHGSAPDIAGKGIANPLALLLAAVMMLRHVGHDKQADRIDAAIKKVITDGGVRTKDLGGNTTSKELTAALKQALS
;
A
#
# COMPACT_ATOMS: atom_id res chain seq x y z
N THR A 1 6.25 -4.24 14.13
CA THR A 1 5.18 -5.04 14.75
C THR A 1 5.00 -6.35 14.02
N ILE A 2 5.12 -7.50 14.71
CA ILE A 2 4.75 -8.82 14.16
C ILE A 2 3.28 -9.11 14.45
N VAL A 3 2.54 -9.52 13.42
CA VAL A 3 1.10 -9.80 13.54
C VAL A 3 0.83 -11.28 13.32
N HIS A 4 0.12 -11.89 14.27
CA HIS A 4 -0.06 -13.34 14.35
C HIS A 4 -1.46 -13.71 14.89
N LYS A 5 -1.78 -15.00 14.94
CA LYS A 5 -2.96 -15.56 15.60
C LYS A 5 -2.57 -16.78 16.47
N ALA A 6 -1.43 -16.68 17.17
CA ALA A 6 -0.85 -17.78 17.93
C ALA A 6 -1.73 -18.28 19.10
N ASN A 7 -2.70 -17.48 19.54
CA ASN A 7 -3.69 -17.90 20.52
C ASN A 7 -4.65 -19.00 20.00
N ILE A 8 -4.86 -19.08 18.66
CA ILE A 8 -5.71 -20.08 17.99
C ILE A 8 -4.86 -20.98 17.11
N LEU A 9 -4.07 -20.43 16.20
CA LEU A 9 -3.20 -21.17 15.27
C LEU A 9 -1.83 -21.41 15.89
N LYS A 10 -1.81 -22.20 16.97
CA LYS A 10 -0.65 -22.36 17.86
C LYS A 10 0.60 -22.88 17.16
N LEU A 11 0.48 -23.85 16.25
CA LEU A 11 1.61 -24.43 15.55
C LEU A 11 2.12 -23.50 14.44
N LEU A 12 1.26 -23.10 13.53
CA LEU A 12 1.64 -22.31 12.35
C LEU A 12 2.11 -20.89 12.74
N THR A 13 1.22 -20.12 13.34
CA THR A 13 1.55 -18.72 13.67
C THR A 13 2.29 -18.58 15.01
N GLY A 14 2.25 -19.62 15.85
CA GLY A 14 3.10 -19.71 17.04
C GLY A 14 4.57 -19.87 16.67
N LEU A 15 4.90 -20.74 15.72
CA LEU A 15 6.26 -20.87 15.19
C LEU A 15 6.72 -19.55 14.53
N PHE A 16 5.87 -18.92 13.71
CA PHE A 16 6.18 -17.63 13.11
C PHE A 16 6.51 -16.58 14.16
N LEU A 17 5.73 -16.50 15.24
CA LEU A 17 5.97 -15.57 16.34
C LEU A 17 7.28 -15.89 17.09
N GLU A 18 7.56 -17.16 17.34
CA GLU A 18 8.77 -17.61 18.01
C GLU A 18 10.03 -17.23 17.21
N GLU A 19 10.04 -17.49 15.91
CA GLU A 19 11.16 -17.11 15.04
C GLU A 19 11.29 -15.58 14.94
N GLY A 20 10.19 -14.86 14.85
CA GLY A 20 10.20 -13.40 14.87
C GLY A 20 10.80 -12.82 16.16
N ARG A 21 10.54 -13.43 17.32
CA ARG A 21 11.15 -13.04 18.60
C ARG A 21 12.65 -13.29 18.62
N LYS A 22 13.12 -14.41 18.09
CA LYS A 22 14.55 -14.73 18.00
C LYS A 22 15.28 -13.66 17.17
N VAL A 23 14.77 -13.34 15.99
CA VAL A 23 15.34 -12.29 15.15
C VAL A 23 15.27 -10.91 15.85
N ALA A 24 14.16 -10.58 16.50
CA ALA A 24 14.02 -9.31 17.22
C ALA A 24 15.06 -9.13 18.31
N GLU A 25 15.47 -10.19 19.01
CA GLU A 25 16.50 -10.13 20.03
C GLU A 25 17.88 -9.76 19.46
N GLU A 26 18.19 -10.18 18.21
CA GLU A 26 19.42 -9.79 17.50
C GLU A 26 19.47 -8.28 17.20
N TYR A 27 18.29 -7.64 17.12
CA TYR A 27 18.13 -6.21 16.82
C TYR A 27 17.77 -5.36 18.04
N LYS A 28 17.88 -5.94 19.25
CA LYS A 28 17.54 -5.26 20.50
C LYS A 28 18.29 -3.95 20.67
N GLY A 29 17.56 -2.91 21.02
CA GLY A 29 18.10 -1.55 21.14
C GLY A 29 18.29 -0.79 19.83
N ARG A 30 18.06 -1.45 18.68
CA ARG A 30 18.09 -0.83 17.35
C ARG A 30 16.70 -0.65 16.76
N ILE A 31 15.78 -1.56 17.06
CA ILE A 31 14.41 -1.59 16.57
C ILE A 31 13.45 -1.80 17.74
N ALA A 32 12.37 -1.03 17.78
CA ALA A 32 11.26 -1.30 18.70
C ALA A 32 10.44 -2.49 18.17
N PHE A 33 10.38 -3.57 18.93
CA PHE A 33 9.62 -4.77 18.57
C PHE A 33 8.31 -4.85 19.34
N ASN A 34 7.22 -5.08 18.64
CA ASN A 34 5.89 -5.26 19.20
C ASN A 34 5.19 -6.47 18.59
N GLU A 35 4.23 -7.03 19.32
CA GLU A 35 3.39 -8.16 18.92
C GLU A 35 1.93 -7.76 18.93
N ARG A 36 1.17 -8.22 17.96
CA ARG A 36 -0.28 -8.02 17.89
C ARG A 36 -0.99 -9.27 17.39
N ILE A 37 -2.13 -9.58 17.99
CA ILE A 37 -3.09 -10.54 17.43
C ILE A 37 -3.78 -9.87 16.24
N VAL A 38 -4.00 -10.60 15.14
CA VAL A 38 -4.44 -10.04 13.85
C VAL A 38 -5.76 -9.27 13.93
N ASP A 39 -6.74 -9.76 14.68
CA ASP A 39 -8.01 -9.08 14.88
C ASP A 39 -7.86 -7.76 15.66
N ALA A 40 -7.03 -7.75 16.69
CA ALA A 40 -6.70 -6.53 17.42
C ALA A 40 -5.90 -5.55 16.54
N CYS A 41 -4.99 -6.05 15.70
CA CYS A 41 -4.26 -5.24 14.73
C CYS A 41 -5.21 -4.59 13.73
N ALA A 42 -6.16 -5.33 13.15
CA ALA A 42 -7.16 -4.80 12.23
C ALA A 42 -7.96 -3.66 12.84
N MET A 43 -8.45 -3.83 14.07
CA MET A 43 -9.15 -2.77 14.81
C MET A 43 -8.24 -1.55 15.02
N GLN A 44 -7.00 -1.76 15.45
CA GLN A 44 -6.07 -0.67 15.75
C GLN A 44 -5.61 0.09 14.49
N LEU A 45 -5.52 -0.55 13.34
CA LEU A 45 -5.26 0.11 12.06
C LEU A 45 -6.37 1.11 11.71
N VAL A 46 -7.63 0.82 12.05
CA VAL A 46 -8.75 1.75 11.85
C VAL A 46 -8.73 2.89 12.87
N ILE A 47 -8.45 2.60 14.15
CA ILE A 47 -8.50 3.59 15.23
C ILE A 47 -7.29 4.53 15.19
N ASN A 48 -6.09 3.98 15.04
CA ASN A 48 -4.83 4.72 15.06
C ASN A 48 -3.75 4.02 14.22
N PRO A 49 -3.77 4.17 12.89
CA PRO A 49 -2.76 3.55 12.01
C PRO A 49 -1.34 4.07 12.25
N TRP A 50 -1.19 5.27 12.78
CA TRP A 50 0.10 5.94 12.97
C TRP A 50 1.00 5.28 14.03
N GLN A 51 0.49 4.34 14.80
CA GLN A 51 1.29 3.55 15.74
C GLN A 51 2.15 2.47 15.06
N PHE A 52 1.92 2.20 13.78
CA PHE A 52 2.60 1.16 13.02
C PHE A 52 3.56 1.76 11.99
N ASP A 53 4.86 1.53 12.13
CA ASP A 53 5.85 1.89 11.11
C ASP A 53 6.00 0.76 10.09
N VAL A 54 6.20 -0.47 10.59
CA VAL A 54 6.34 -1.68 9.78
C VAL A 54 5.52 -2.80 10.39
N VAL A 55 4.76 -3.49 9.57
CA VAL A 55 4.00 -4.69 9.95
C VAL A 55 4.57 -5.88 9.22
N VAL A 56 4.90 -6.95 9.96
CA VAL A 56 5.34 -8.24 9.43
C VAL A 56 4.31 -9.30 9.80
N THR A 57 3.81 -10.04 8.83
CA THR A 57 2.80 -11.06 9.05
C THR A 57 2.88 -12.17 8.00
N THR A 58 2.08 -13.24 8.18
CA THR A 58 1.95 -14.30 7.18
C THR A 58 1.09 -13.86 6.00
N ASN A 59 1.22 -14.55 4.87
CA ASN A 59 0.53 -14.22 3.61
C ASN A 59 -0.97 -13.91 3.79
N LEU A 60 -1.74 -14.85 4.33
CA LEU A 60 -3.20 -14.67 4.49
C LEU A 60 -3.58 -13.43 5.31
N PHE A 61 -2.89 -13.19 6.40
CA PHE A 61 -3.17 -12.01 7.23
C PHE A 61 -2.67 -10.73 6.56
N GLY A 62 -1.57 -10.82 5.81
CA GLY A 62 -1.06 -9.73 5.01
C GLY A 62 -2.05 -9.26 3.95
N ASP A 63 -2.65 -10.19 3.20
CA ASP A 63 -3.66 -9.88 2.19
C ASP A 63 -4.89 -9.17 2.82
N ILE A 64 -5.37 -9.67 3.97
CA ILE A 64 -6.50 -9.07 4.66
C ILE A 64 -6.18 -7.65 5.17
N LEU A 65 -5.01 -7.50 5.82
CA LEU A 65 -4.62 -6.22 6.41
C LEU A 65 -4.22 -5.19 5.36
N SER A 66 -3.60 -5.61 4.25
CA SER A 66 -3.26 -4.70 3.16
C SER A 66 -4.50 -4.14 2.46
N ASP A 67 -5.53 -4.97 2.23
CA ASP A 67 -6.80 -4.49 1.69
C ASP A 67 -7.55 -3.56 2.65
N LEU A 68 -7.51 -3.87 3.95
CA LEU A 68 -8.04 -2.97 4.98
C LEU A 68 -7.34 -1.60 4.93
N THR A 69 -6.00 -1.59 4.90
CA THR A 69 -5.23 -0.33 4.85
C THR A 69 -5.40 0.39 3.52
N ALA A 70 -5.51 -0.32 2.40
CA ALA A 70 -5.86 0.27 1.11
C ALA A 70 -7.22 0.98 1.17
N GLY A 71 -8.22 0.37 1.83
CA GLY A 71 -9.52 1.00 2.09
C GLY A 71 -9.41 2.31 2.87
N LEU A 72 -8.54 2.37 3.88
CA LEU A 72 -8.32 3.58 4.68
C LEU A 72 -7.68 4.74 3.90
N VAL A 73 -6.92 4.47 2.84
CA VAL A 73 -6.27 5.50 2.01
C VAL A 73 -7.03 5.84 0.72
N GLY A 74 -8.22 5.34 0.54
CA GLY A 74 -9.08 5.66 -0.61
C GLY A 74 -9.35 4.49 -1.55
N GLY A 75 -8.97 3.28 -1.18
CA GLY A 75 -9.22 2.04 -1.92
C GLY A 75 -8.03 1.55 -2.74
N LEU A 76 -8.21 0.37 -3.34
CA LEU A 76 -7.16 -0.32 -4.10
C LEU A 76 -6.62 0.49 -5.29
N GLY A 77 -7.42 1.40 -5.86
CA GLY A 77 -6.98 2.33 -6.91
C GLY A 77 -5.92 3.35 -6.47
N MET A 78 -5.64 3.43 -5.17
CA MET A 78 -4.64 4.32 -4.57
C MET A 78 -3.46 3.57 -3.95
N ALA A 79 -3.47 2.23 -3.96
CA ALA A 79 -2.49 1.41 -3.27
C ALA A 79 -1.39 0.90 -4.21
N PRO A 80 -0.17 1.45 -4.15
CA PRO A 80 0.99 0.91 -4.86
C PRO A 80 1.60 -0.25 -4.08
N GLY A 81 2.21 -1.20 -4.80
CA GLY A 81 2.98 -2.30 -4.25
C GLY A 81 4.42 -2.33 -4.79
N ALA A 82 5.32 -2.89 -4.00
CA ALA A 82 6.69 -3.16 -4.41
C ALA A 82 7.20 -4.47 -3.80
N ASN A 83 7.84 -5.28 -4.63
CA ASN A 83 8.56 -6.48 -4.25
C ASN A 83 10.04 -6.23 -4.51
N ILE A 84 10.81 -5.99 -3.47
CA ILE A 84 12.21 -5.57 -3.57
C ILE A 84 13.12 -6.70 -3.11
N GLY A 85 13.92 -7.23 -4.03
CA GLY A 85 14.94 -8.22 -3.77
C GLY A 85 16.36 -7.67 -3.97
N GLU A 86 17.35 -8.51 -3.72
CA GLU A 86 18.77 -8.12 -3.84
C GLU A 86 19.22 -7.78 -5.27
N LYS A 87 18.63 -8.43 -6.29
CA LYS A 87 19.05 -8.32 -7.69
C LYS A 87 18.01 -7.69 -8.61
N ALA A 88 16.76 -7.63 -8.18
CA ALA A 88 15.65 -7.11 -8.97
C ALA A 88 14.56 -6.57 -8.06
N ALA A 89 13.77 -5.63 -8.58
CA ALA A 89 12.57 -5.14 -7.91
C ALA A 89 11.41 -5.10 -8.91
N VAL A 90 10.19 -5.39 -8.43
CA VAL A 90 8.95 -5.29 -9.19
C VAL A 90 8.06 -4.28 -8.51
N PHE A 91 7.51 -3.35 -9.28
CA PHE A 91 6.58 -2.32 -8.81
C PHE A 91 5.26 -2.49 -9.53
N GLU A 92 4.18 -2.63 -8.78
CA GLU A 92 2.87 -2.97 -9.31
C GLU A 92 1.76 -2.24 -8.55
N ALA A 93 0.57 -2.19 -9.15
CA ALA A 93 -0.63 -1.85 -8.40
C ALA A 93 -1.11 -3.09 -7.63
N VAL A 94 -1.57 -2.92 -6.40
CA VAL A 94 -2.02 -4.03 -5.54
C VAL A 94 -3.33 -4.65 -6.07
N HIS A 95 -4.16 -3.88 -6.80
CA HIS A 95 -5.46 -4.33 -7.30
C HIS A 95 -5.36 -5.42 -8.37
N GLY A 96 -6.39 -6.26 -8.47
CA GLY A 96 -6.55 -7.28 -9.52
C GLY A 96 -6.99 -6.70 -10.87
N SER A 97 -7.41 -7.60 -11.77
CA SER A 97 -7.77 -7.30 -13.18
C SER A 97 -9.11 -6.59 -13.35
N ALA A 98 -10.01 -6.63 -12.37
CA ALA A 98 -11.34 -6.02 -12.39
C ALA A 98 -12.11 -6.24 -13.72
N PRO A 99 -12.42 -7.49 -14.09
CA PRO A 99 -13.00 -7.81 -15.40
C PRO A 99 -14.33 -7.10 -15.67
N ASP A 100 -15.08 -6.79 -14.61
CA ASP A 100 -16.39 -6.11 -14.70
C ASP A 100 -16.31 -4.69 -15.27
N ILE A 101 -15.16 -4.04 -15.15
CA ILE A 101 -14.93 -2.67 -15.64
C ILE A 101 -13.93 -2.60 -16.79
N ALA A 102 -13.43 -3.74 -17.26
CA ALA A 102 -12.49 -3.80 -18.38
C ALA A 102 -13.09 -3.13 -19.63
N GLY A 103 -12.30 -2.30 -20.30
CA GLY A 103 -12.72 -1.57 -21.51
C GLY A 103 -13.65 -0.37 -21.28
N LYS A 104 -14.17 -0.14 -20.06
CA LYS A 104 -15.10 0.97 -19.77
C LYS A 104 -14.40 2.32 -19.55
N GLY A 105 -13.08 2.36 -19.45
CA GLY A 105 -12.31 3.59 -19.25
C GLY A 105 -12.55 4.31 -17.92
N ILE A 106 -13.02 3.60 -16.90
CA ILE A 106 -13.40 4.17 -15.60
C ILE A 106 -12.45 3.76 -14.47
N ALA A 107 -11.46 2.90 -14.72
CA ALA A 107 -10.49 2.48 -13.74
C ALA A 107 -9.59 3.66 -13.31
N ASN A 108 -9.28 3.71 -12.02
CA ASN A 108 -8.32 4.68 -11.47
C ASN A 108 -6.89 4.22 -11.80
N PRO A 109 -6.08 5.02 -12.54
CA PRO A 109 -4.70 4.64 -12.87
C PRO A 109 -3.69 5.01 -11.79
N LEU A 110 -4.11 5.61 -10.67
CA LEU A 110 -3.21 6.21 -9.68
C LEU A 110 -2.36 5.18 -8.94
N ALA A 111 -2.90 3.99 -8.63
CA ALA A 111 -2.12 2.94 -7.97
C ALA A 111 -0.88 2.56 -8.78
N LEU A 112 -1.03 2.34 -10.10
CA LEU A 112 0.10 2.04 -10.98
C LEU A 112 1.06 3.24 -11.13
N LEU A 113 0.54 4.46 -11.18
CA LEU A 113 1.37 5.66 -11.25
C LEU A 113 2.15 5.88 -9.96
N LEU A 114 1.55 5.62 -8.79
CA LEU A 114 2.23 5.66 -7.50
C LEU A 114 3.30 4.56 -7.39
N ALA A 115 3.05 3.37 -7.93
CA ALA A 115 4.06 2.32 -8.04
C ALA A 115 5.25 2.77 -8.92
N ALA A 116 4.98 3.49 -10.02
CA ALA A 116 6.03 4.10 -10.84
C ALA A 116 6.83 5.19 -10.08
N VAL A 117 6.17 5.97 -9.20
CA VAL A 117 6.85 6.91 -8.31
C VAL A 117 7.79 6.17 -7.35
N MET A 118 7.34 5.05 -6.76
CA MET A 118 8.21 4.21 -5.92
C MET A 118 9.40 3.65 -6.72
N MET A 119 9.18 3.20 -7.95
CA MET A 119 10.23 2.71 -8.84
C MET A 119 11.26 3.81 -9.12
N LEU A 120 10.83 5.01 -9.45
CA LEU A 120 11.74 6.13 -9.71
C LEU A 120 12.61 6.45 -8.49
N ARG A 121 12.05 6.45 -7.29
CA ARG A 121 12.82 6.61 -6.05
C ARG A 121 13.81 5.48 -5.83
N HIS A 122 13.39 4.25 -6.08
CA HIS A 122 14.26 3.08 -5.94
C HIS A 122 15.50 3.13 -6.85
N VAL A 123 15.38 3.69 -8.06
CA VAL A 123 16.50 3.85 -9.00
C VAL A 123 17.20 5.21 -8.91
N GLY A 124 16.94 6.01 -7.87
CA GLY A 124 17.64 7.27 -7.59
C GLY A 124 17.11 8.49 -8.37
N HIS A 125 15.92 8.43 -8.95
CA HIS A 125 15.28 9.53 -9.67
C HIS A 125 14.29 10.31 -8.80
N ASP A 126 14.71 10.75 -7.60
CA ASP A 126 13.85 11.38 -6.60
C ASP A 126 13.16 12.64 -7.11
N LYS A 127 13.88 13.51 -7.85
CA LYS A 127 13.31 14.74 -8.40
C LYS A 127 12.13 14.48 -9.35
N GLN A 128 12.23 13.45 -10.19
CA GLN A 128 11.15 13.05 -11.10
C GLN A 128 9.98 12.46 -10.33
N ALA A 129 10.27 11.61 -9.33
CA ALA A 129 9.28 11.03 -8.44
C ALA A 129 8.49 12.12 -7.70
N ASP A 130 9.17 13.11 -7.13
CA ASP A 130 8.55 14.21 -6.39
C ASP A 130 7.66 15.10 -7.29
N ARG A 131 8.07 15.33 -8.53
CA ARG A 131 7.23 16.06 -9.51
C ARG A 131 5.93 15.32 -9.80
N ILE A 132 5.99 14.02 -10.01
CA ILE A 132 4.78 13.21 -10.27
C ILE A 132 3.89 13.16 -9.03
N ASP A 133 4.46 12.93 -7.85
CA ASP A 133 3.74 12.90 -6.58
C ASP A 133 3.04 14.24 -6.29
N ALA A 134 3.72 15.36 -6.54
CA ALA A 134 3.14 16.70 -6.40
C ALA A 134 1.98 16.93 -7.39
N ALA A 135 2.11 16.48 -8.64
CA ALA A 135 1.04 16.57 -9.64
C ALA A 135 -0.19 15.75 -9.24
N ILE A 136 0.01 14.52 -8.73
CA ILE A 136 -1.07 13.67 -8.22
C ILE A 136 -1.79 14.38 -7.07
N LYS A 137 -1.05 14.85 -6.07
CA LYS A 137 -1.60 15.57 -4.91
C LYS A 137 -2.41 16.79 -5.34
N LYS A 138 -1.88 17.61 -6.24
CA LYS A 138 -2.56 18.78 -6.77
C LYS A 138 -3.90 18.41 -7.42
N VAL A 139 -3.89 17.47 -8.38
CA VAL A 139 -5.11 17.08 -9.12
C VAL A 139 -6.18 16.51 -8.19
N ILE A 140 -5.80 15.70 -7.17
CA ILE A 140 -6.76 15.15 -6.22
C ILE A 140 -7.30 16.25 -5.27
N THR A 141 -6.44 17.16 -4.80
CA THR A 141 -6.82 18.21 -3.85
C THR A 141 -7.73 19.25 -4.50
N ASP A 142 -7.47 19.63 -5.75
CA ASP A 142 -8.31 20.55 -6.50
C ASP A 142 -9.75 20.02 -6.71
N GLY A 143 -9.94 18.71 -6.56
CA GLY A 143 -11.25 18.05 -6.40
C GLY A 143 -12.12 17.98 -7.64
N GLY A 144 -11.74 18.62 -8.75
CA GLY A 144 -12.50 18.64 -10.00
C GLY A 144 -12.36 17.36 -10.84
N VAL A 145 -11.31 16.58 -10.60
CA VAL A 145 -10.96 15.40 -11.40
C VAL A 145 -10.80 14.19 -10.47
N ARG A 146 -11.86 13.39 -10.35
CA ARG A 146 -11.90 12.18 -9.51
C ARG A 146 -12.57 11.04 -10.23
N THR A 147 -12.00 9.87 -10.16
CA THR A 147 -12.61 8.62 -10.65
C THR A 147 -13.73 8.15 -9.72
N LYS A 148 -14.49 7.17 -10.17
CA LYS A 148 -15.69 6.70 -9.45
C LYS A 148 -15.38 6.16 -8.05
N ASP A 149 -14.26 5.47 -7.87
CA ASP A 149 -13.76 4.96 -6.58
C ASP A 149 -13.42 6.09 -5.59
N LEU A 150 -13.07 7.27 -6.10
CA LEU A 150 -12.85 8.49 -5.31
C LEU A 150 -14.07 9.42 -5.21
N GLY A 151 -15.26 8.89 -5.53
CA GLY A 151 -16.53 9.63 -5.44
C GLY A 151 -16.79 10.59 -6.59
N GLY A 152 -16.04 10.51 -7.69
CA GLY A 152 -16.24 11.32 -8.90
C GLY A 152 -16.84 10.53 -10.08
N ASN A 153 -16.77 11.11 -11.26
CA ASN A 153 -17.25 10.51 -12.52
C ASN A 153 -16.23 10.65 -13.66
N THR A 154 -15.00 11.05 -13.35
CA THR A 154 -13.93 11.26 -14.33
C THR A 154 -13.45 9.93 -14.88
N THR A 155 -13.22 9.87 -16.18
CA THR A 155 -12.65 8.71 -16.86
C THR A 155 -11.13 8.62 -16.61
N SER A 156 -10.56 7.43 -16.81
CA SER A 156 -9.10 7.20 -16.75
C SER A 156 -8.34 8.15 -17.70
N LYS A 157 -8.92 8.42 -18.89
CA LYS A 157 -8.33 9.31 -19.90
C LYS A 157 -8.30 10.77 -19.44
N GLU A 158 -9.39 11.27 -18.89
CA GLU A 158 -9.49 12.65 -18.39
C GLU A 158 -8.57 12.87 -17.18
N LEU A 159 -8.52 11.93 -16.22
CA LEU A 159 -7.59 12.00 -15.11
C LEU A 159 -6.13 12.01 -15.59
N THR A 160 -5.78 11.16 -16.56
CA THR A 160 -4.43 11.14 -17.14
C THR A 160 -4.10 12.46 -17.86
N ALA A 161 -5.06 13.08 -18.55
CA ALA A 161 -4.87 14.38 -19.19
C ALA A 161 -4.61 15.48 -18.15
N ALA A 162 -5.38 15.52 -17.06
CA ALA A 162 -5.18 16.47 -15.97
C ALA A 162 -3.81 16.32 -15.30
N LEU A 163 -3.35 15.07 -15.07
CA LEU A 163 -2.02 14.81 -14.52
C LEU A 163 -0.91 15.30 -15.47
N LYS A 164 -1.02 15.07 -16.78
CA LYS A 164 -0.07 15.59 -17.76
C LYS A 164 0.00 17.11 -17.75
N GLN A 165 -1.14 17.77 -17.64
CA GLN A 165 -1.21 19.23 -17.54
C GLN A 165 -0.58 19.75 -16.24
N ALA A 166 -0.74 19.03 -15.13
CA ALA A 166 -0.14 19.39 -13.85
C ALA A 166 1.38 19.19 -13.81
N LEU A 167 1.94 18.37 -14.72
CA LEU A 167 3.37 18.11 -14.86
C LEU A 167 4.09 19.11 -15.79
N SER A 168 3.36 19.75 -16.70
CA SER A 168 3.92 20.78 -17.61
C SER A 168 4.13 22.11 -16.91
#